data_d23a9a1b1e672a6420cd6a98b6622129
#
_entry.id   d23a9a1b1e672a6420cd6a98b6622129
#
_cell.length_a   1.000
_cell.length_b   1.000
_cell.length_c   1.000
_cell.angle_alpha   90.00
_cell.angle_beta   90.00
_cell.angle_gamma   90.00
#
_symmetry.space_group_name_H-M   'P 1'
#
loop_
_entity.id
_entity.type
_entity.pdbx_description
1 polymer ?
#
loop_
_entity_poly.entity_id
_entity_poly.type
_entity_poly.pdbx_seq_one_letter_code
_entity_poly.pdbx_strand_id
1 'polypeptide(L)'
;MNRQLKEIGAVPVTTSVIESLYPELKSSEKKVVWLEKNGYIIRLKRGLYVVNPEHSGKMLSSELIANHLYAPSYISMSTALRYYGLIPEAVYTHQSMTVKHSRSFQTPIGNYDYKYISRAAFSVGVRSIHKGEYAFLIASPEKALCDLIANSSKVNLRFLKDVENYLEHDIRMDMDEFYKFDATIFEEYIKVGKKADSIATVLKFLRR
;
A
#
# COMPACT_ATOMS: atom_id res chain seq x y z
N MET A 1 -28.38 14.13 7.20
CA MET A 1 -27.34 13.09 7.25
C MET A 1 -27.05 12.75 8.70
N ASN A 2 -26.90 11.47 9.06
CA ASN A 2 -26.59 11.06 10.41
C ASN A 2 -25.19 11.57 10.82
N ARG A 3 -25.07 12.29 11.95
CA ARG A 3 -23.82 12.84 12.50
C ARG A 3 -22.76 11.74 12.66
N GLN A 4 -23.18 10.55 13.13
CA GLN A 4 -22.31 9.40 13.32
C GLN A 4 -21.65 8.91 12.02
N LEU A 5 -22.36 8.97 10.86
CA LEU A 5 -21.77 8.61 9.57
C LEU A 5 -20.66 9.58 9.17
N LYS A 6 -20.78 10.88 9.51
CA LYS A 6 -19.71 11.86 9.31
C LYS A 6 -18.48 11.57 10.15
N GLU A 7 -18.68 11.12 11.39
CA GLU A 7 -17.61 10.85 12.36
C GLU A 7 -16.72 9.68 11.95
N ILE A 8 -17.23 8.72 11.14
CA ILE A 8 -16.39 7.66 10.52
C ILE A 8 -15.25 8.26 9.66
N GLY A 9 -15.52 9.40 9.02
CA GLY A 9 -14.52 10.12 8.26
C GLY A 9 -13.99 9.33 7.05
N ALA A 10 -12.66 9.24 6.92
CA ALA A 10 -11.99 8.59 5.81
C ALA A 10 -11.69 7.09 6.04
N VAL A 11 -12.03 6.55 7.23
CA VAL A 11 -11.68 5.16 7.58
C VAL A 11 -12.61 4.18 6.87
N PRO A 12 -12.06 3.15 6.18
CA PRO A 12 -12.88 2.09 5.61
C PRO A 12 -13.59 1.27 6.71
N VAL A 13 -14.89 1.05 6.55
CA VAL A 13 -15.72 0.35 7.54
C VAL A 13 -16.51 -0.80 6.93
N THR A 14 -16.78 -1.80 7.76
CA THR A 14 -17.58 -2.97 7.35
C THR A 14 -19.09 -2.65 7.36
N THR A 15 -19.86 -3.50 6.69
CA THR A 15 -21.34 -3.44 6.71
C THR A 15 -21.85 -3.38 8.15
N SER A 16 -21.34 -4.25 9.05
CA SER A 16 -21.77 -4.32 10.45
C SER A 16 -21.54 -3.02 11.23
N VAL A 17 -20.44 -2.30 10.95
CA VAL A 17 -20.18 -0.98 11.56
C VAL A 17 -21.20 0.04 11.09
N ILE A 18 -21.57 0.05 9.80
CA ILE A 18 -22.60 0.96 9.31
C ILE A 18 -23.96 0.62 9.90
N GLU A 19 -24.31 -0.67 9.98
CA GLU A 19 -25.57 -1.14 10.58
C GLU A 19 -25.70 -0.75 12.05
N SER A 20 -24.60 -0.82 12.82
CA SER A 20 -24.59 -0.43 14.24
C SER A 20 -24.88 1.06 14.50
N LEU A 21 -24.79 1.91 13.47
CA LEU A 21 -25.18 3.32 13.56
C LEU A 21 -26.71 3.54 13.51
N TYR A 22 -27.47 2.50 13.23
CA TYR A 22 -28.93 2.57 13.05
C TYR A 22 -29.63 1.44 13.87
N PRO A 23 -29.41 1.35 15.18
CA PRO A 23 -29.94 0.25 16.00
C PRO A 23 -31.47 0.24 16.09
N GLU A 24 -32.11 1.40 15.80
CA GLU A 24 -33.57 1.56 15.84
C GLU A 24 -34.27 0.95 14.60
N LEU A 25 -33.49 0.61 13.55
CA LEU A 25 -34.09 0.11 12.31
C LEU A 25 -34.23 -1.43 12.34
N LYS A 26 -35.44 -1.92 12.09
CA LYS A 26 -35.72 -3.37 11.94
C LYS A 26 -34.97 -4.03 10.77
N SER A 27 -34.50 -3.25 9.80
CA SER A 27 -33.80 -3.70 8.59
C SER A 27 -32.63 -2.77 8.27
N SER A 28 -31.59 -2.76 9.11
CA SER A 28 -30.38 -1.95 8.95
C SER A 28 -29.63 -2.25 7.64
N GLU A 29 -29.70 -3.49 7.15
CA GLU A 29 -29.16 -3.89 5.85
C GLU A 29 -29.75 -3.07 4.67
N LYS A 30 -31.09 -2.85 4.68
CA LYS A 30 -31.73 -2.01 3.66
C LYS A 30 -31.23 -0.56 3.71
N LYS A 31 -30.86 -0.09 4.91
CA LYS A 31 -30.29 1.24 5.08
C LYS A 31 -28.91 1.34 4.43
N VAL A 32 -28.06 0.32 4.55
CA VAL A 32 -26.74 0.29 3.89
C VAL A 32 -26.89 0.36 2.37
N VAL A 33 -27.81 -0.44 1.81
CA VAL A 33 -28.12 -0.41 0.36
C VAL A 33 -28.62 0.96 -0.07
N TRP A 34 -29.49 1.59 0.73
CA TRP A 34 -30.00 2.92 0.46
C TRP A 34 -28.89 3.98 0.49
N LEU A 35 -27.98 3.92 1.48
CA LEU A 35 -26.84 4.84 1.60
C LEU A 35 -25.91 4.74 0.39
N GLU A 36 -25.62 3.53 -0.06
CA GLU A 36 -24.81 3.28 -1.26
C GLU A 36 -25.50 3.83 -2.52
N LYS A 37 -26.78 3.49 -2.74
CA LYS A 37 -27.55 3.92 -3.91
C LYS A 37 -27.67 5.45 -4.00
N ASN A 38 -27.72 6.13 -2.86
CA ASN A 38 -27.82 7.59 -2.80
C ASN A 38 -26.45 8.30 -2.65
N GLY A 39 -25.35 7.58 -2.83
CA GLY A 39 -24.01 8.15 -2.87
C GLY A 39 -23.42 8.60 -1.54
N TYR A 40 -24.04 8.27 -0.40
CA TYR A 40 -23.50 8.60 0.94
C TYR A 40 -22.25 7.77 1.30
N ILE A 41 -22.20 6.54 0.83
CA ILE A 41 -21.08 5.63 0.98
C ILE A 41 -20.66 5.06 -0.37
N ILE A 42 -19.37 4.78 -0.51
CA ILE A 42 -18.78 4.18 -1.72
C ILE A 42 -18.34 2.76 -1.36
N ARG A 43 -18.78 1.77 -2.13
CA ARG A 43 -18.37 0.37 -1.95
C ARG A 43 -16.98 0.16 -2.50
N LEU A 44 -16.05 -0.31 -1.66
CA LEU A 44 -14.70 -0.73 -2.07
C LEU A 44 -14.68 -2.19 -2.55
N LYS A 45 -15.38 -3.05 -1.81
CA LYS A 45 -15.68 -4.45 -2.13
C LYS A 45 -16.92 -4.89 -1.36
N ARG A 46 -17.38 -6.13 -1.59
CA ARG A 46 -18.49 -6.69 -0.80
C ARG A 46 -18.18 -6.59 0.70
N GLY A 47 -19.04 -5.89 1.43
CA GLY A 47 -18.96 -5.75 2.87
C GLY A 47 -17.95 -4.72 3.39
N LEU A 48 -17.34 -3.90 2.51
CA LEU A 48 -16.40 -2.84 2.91
C LEU A 48 -16.71 -1.55 2.15
N TYR A 49 -16.81 -0.45 2.88
CA TYR A 49 -17.23 0.86 2.38
C TYR A 49 -16.38 1.99 2.95
N VAL A 50 -16.39 3.13 2.26
CA VAL A 50 -15.94 4.43 2.79
C VAL A 50 -17.08 5.43 2.70
N VAL A 51 -17.08 6.42 3.58
CA VAL A 51 -18.01 7.54 3.47
C VAL A 51 -17.56 8.44 2.31
N ASN A 52 -18.52 8.86 1.47
CA ASN A 52 -18.19 9.75 0.35
C ASN A 52 -17.63 11.09 0.89
N PRO A 53 -16.48 11.56 0.38
CA PRO A 53 -15.88 12.85 0.75
C PRO A 53 -16.84 14.05 0.71
N GLU A 54 -17.77 14.09 -0.24
CA GLU A 54 -18.79 15.13 -0.36
C GLU A 54 -19.69 15.21 0.90
N HIS A 55 -19.83 14.11 1.62
CA HIS A 55 -20.65 14.03 2.82
C HIS A 55 -19.84 14.06 4.11
N SER A 56 -18.64 13.48 4.13
CA SER A 56 -17.76 13.49 5.32
C SER A 56 -16.98 14.78 5.45
N GLY A 57 -16.68 15.47 4.34
CA GLY A 57 -15.77 16.60 4.29
C GLY A 57 -14.30 16.20 4.48
N LYS A 58 -13.99 14.89 4.52
CA LYS A 58 -12.63 14.36 4.70
C LYS A 58 -12.14 13.70 3.43
N MET A 59 -10.91 14.03 3.01
CA MET A 59 -10.27 13.39 1.86
C MET A 59 -9.96 11.92 2.16
N LEU A 60 -10.18 11.05 1.17
CA LEU A 60 -9.82 9.64 1.28
C LEU A 60 -8.31 9.46 1.13
N SER A 61 -7.73 8.54 1.89
CA SER A 61 -6.35 8.10 1.72
C SER A 61 -6.32 6.75 1.00
N SER A 62 -5.71 6.72 -0.16
CA SER A 62 -5.51 5.49 -0.93
C SER A 62 -4.65 4.48 -0.16
N GLU A 63 -3.70 4.94 0.63
CA GLU A 63 -2.82 4.13 1.45
C GLU A 63 -3.60 3.43 2.58
N LEU A 64 -4.44 4.19 3.30
CA LEU A 64 -5.29 3.64 4.34
C LEU A 64 -6.28 2.61 3.76
N ILE A 65 -6.89 2.96 2.63
CA ILE A 65 -7.82 2.07 1.93
C ILE A 65 -7.12 0.79 1.49
N ALA A 66 -5.91 0.86 0.93
CA ALA A 66 -5.16 -0.33 0.53
C ALA A 66 -4.91 -1.27 1.72
N ASN A 67 -4.54 -0.74 2.89
CA ASN A 67 -4.33 -1.56 4.07
C ASN A 67 -5.62 -2.25 4.56
N HIS A 68 -6.78 -1.62 4.44
CA HIS A 68 -8.07 -2.20 4.87
C HIS A 68 -8.69 -3.12 3.81
N LEU A 69 -8.46 -2.83 2.53
CA LEU A 69 -9.09 -3.55 1.43
C LEU A 69 -8.65 -5.03 1.39
N TYR A 70 -7.39 -5.32 1.74
CA TYR A 70 -6.89 -6.71 1.78
C TYR A 70 -5.84 -6.93 2.87
N ALA A 71 -6.23 -6.76 4.15
CA ALA A 71 -5.37 -6.96 5.31
C ALA A 71 -5.04 -8.46 5.57
N PRO A 72 -3.86 -8.79 6.14
CA PRO A 72 -2.76 -7.87 6.42
C PRO A 72 -1.97 -7.53 5.16
N SER A 73 -1.64 -6.26 4.99
CA SER A 73 -0.85 -5.75 3.88
C SER A 73 -0.15 -4.44 4.24
N TYR A 74 0.85 -4.07 3.48
CA TYR A 74 1.50 -2.76 3.54
C TYR A 74 1.76 -2.24 2.13
N ILE A 75 1.74 -0.91 1.96
CA ILE A 75 2.09 -0.24 0.70
C ILE A 75 3.56 -0.49 0.38
N SER A 76 3.90 -0.81 -0.87
CA SER A 76 5.26 -1.12 -1.27
C SER A 76 5.54 -0.81 -2.75
N MET A 77 6.69 -1.28 -3.22
CA MET A 77 7.14 -1.17 -4.62
C MET A 77 7.09 0.28 -5.12
N SER A 78 6.71 0.51 -6.37
CA SER A 78 6.68 1.85 -6.96
C SER A 78 5.73 2.81 -6.22
N THR A 79 4.67 2.31 -5.61
CA THR A 79 3.75 3.17 -4.81
C THR A 79 4.45 3.75 -3.58
N ALA A 80 5.23 2.95 -2.85
CA ALA A 80 5.99 3.44 -1.70
C ALA A 80 7.15 4.33 -2.13
N LEU A 81 7.91 3.95 -3.17
CA LEU A 81 8.99 4.79 -3.70
C LEU A 81 8.47 6.16 -4.15
N ARG A 82 7.32 6.21 -4.82
CA ARG A 82 6.66 7.47 -5.21
C ARG A 82 6.19 8.27 -4.00
N TYR A 83 5.64 7.60 -2.97
CA TYR A 83 5.22 8.26 -1.73
C TYR A 83 6.37 9.02 -1.05
N TYR A 84 7.58 8.46 -1.09
CA TYR A 84 8.80 9.10 -0.57
C TYR A 84 9.44 10.09 -1.56
N GLY A 85 8.90 10.26 -2.77
CA GLY A 85 9.44 11.15 -3.79
C GLY A 85 10.69 10.63 -4.49
N LEU A 86 11.00 9.34 -4.37
CA LEU A 86 12.25 8.72 -4.86
C LEU A 86 12.23 8.39 -6.35
N ILE A 87 11.06 8.31 -6.96
CA ILE A 87 10.87 8.08 -8.41
C ILE A 87 9.87 9.08 -8.98
N PRO A 88 10.06 9.55 -10.21
CA PRO A 88 9.18 10.53 -10.83
C PRO A 88 7.88 9.96 -11.40
N GLU A 89 7.82 8.64 -11.66
CA GLU A 89 6.72 8.00 -12.35
C GLU A 89 5.39 8.15 -11.61
N ALA A 90 4.32 8.47 -12.37
CA ALA A 90 2.97 8.39 -11.84
C ALA A 90 2.56 6.92 -11.61
N VAL A 91 2.05 6.61 -10.43
CA VAL A 91 1.57 5.27 -10.09
C VAL A 91 0.04 5.25 -10.10
N TYR A 92 -0.54 4.66 -11.13
CA TYR A 92 -2.00 4.57 -11.32
C TYR A 92 -2.65 3.42 -10.55
N THR A 93 -1.87 2.43 -10.14
CA THR A 93 -2.33 1.27 -9.36
C THR A 93 -1.57 1.23 -8.04
N HIS A 94 -2.28 1.28 -6.94
CA HIS A 94 -1.68 1.19 -5.61
C HIS A 94 -1.17 -0.22 -5.34
N GLN A 95 0.14 -0.35 -5.21
CA GLN A 95 0.83 -1.62 -5.03
C GLN A 95 1.10 -1.89 -3.56
N SER A 96 0.77 -3.09 -3.11
CA SER A 96 0.94 -3.55 -1.73
C SER A 96 1.49 -4.97 -1.68
N MET A 97 2.15 -5.29 -0.58
CA MET A 97 2.57 -6.65 -0.26
C MET A 97 1.66 -7.27 0.79
N THR A 98 1.39 -8.56 0.68
CA THR A 98 0.53 -9.32 1.61
C THR A 98 1.04 -10.73 1.81
N VAL A 99 0.75 -11.32 2.98
CA VAL A 99 1.01 -12.75 3.26
C VAL A 99 -0.08 -13.69 2.70
N LYS A 100 -1.11 -13.11 2.09
CA LYS A 100 -2.18 -13.83 1.39
C LYS A 100 -1.84 -14.02 -0.09
N HIS A 101 -2.67 -14.78 -0.81
CA HIS A 101 -2.54 -14.91 -2.27
C HIS A 101 -2.60 -13.56 -2.97
N SER A 102 -1.79 -13.41 -4.03
CA SER A 102 -1.81 -12.20 -4.86
C SER A 102 -3.20 -11.95 -5.42
N ARG A 103 -3.64 -10.70 -5.40
CA ARG A 103 -4.98 -10.30 -5.83
C ARG A 103 -5.03 -8.84 -6.23
N SER A 104 -5.85 -8.53 -7.25
CA SER A 104 -6.12 -7.17 -7.68
C SER A 104 -7.58 -6.79 -7.40
N PHE A 105 -7.81 -5.52 -7.09
CA PHE A 105 -9.14 -4.95 -6.90
C PHE A 105 -9.28 -3.69 -7.75
N GLN A 106 -10.40 -3.59 -8.43
CA GLN A 106 -10.86 -2.37 -9.09
C GLN A 106 -12.00 -1.79 -8.26
N THR A 107 -11.88 -0.55 -7.86
CA THR A 107 -12.86 0.16 -7.05
C THR A 107 -13.25 1.47 -7.73
N PRO A 108 -14.37 2.10 -7.37
CA PRO A 108 -14.74 3.41 -7.91
C PRO A 108 -13.72 4.53 -7.62
N ILE A 109 -12.79 4.31 -6.67
CA ILE A 109 -11.82 5.31 -6.22
C ILE A 109 -10.37 4.98 -6.58
N GLY A 110 -10.12 3.87 -7.28
CA GLY A 110 -8.78 3.50 -7.73
C GLY A 110 -8.56 2.00 -7.85
N ASN A 111 -7.41 1.64 -8.41
CA ASN A 111 -6.97 0.27 -8.60
C ASN A 111 -5.94 -0.12 -7.55
N TYR A 112 -6.04 -1.34 -7.03
CA TYR A 112 -5.17 -1.87 -5.96
C TYR A 112 -4.65 -3.24 -6.35
N ASP A 113 -3.32 -3.43 -6.29
CA ASP A 113 -2.66 -4.69 -6.60
C ASP A 113 -1.86 -5.19 -5.40
N TYR A 114 -2.09 -6.45 -5.02
CA TYR A 114 -1.44 -7.10 -3.88
C TYR A 114 -0.59 -8.25 -4.37
N LYS A 115 0.70 -8.22 -4.03
CA LYS A 115 1.66 -9.29 -4.31
C LYS A 115 1.96 -10.09 -3.06
N TYR A 116 2.13 -11.38 -3.23
CA TYR A 116 2.49 -12.27 -2.13
C TYR A 116 3.92 -12.05 -1.65
N ILE A 117 4.08 -12.03 -0.34
CA ILE A 117 5.37 -12.08 0.34
C ILE A 117 5.36 -13.13 1.45
N SER A 118 6.50 -13.77 1.71
CA SER A 118 6.64 -14.74 2.81
C SER A 118 6.45 -14.03 4.17
N ARG A 119 5.96 -14.77 5.17
CA ARG A 119 5.80 -14.23 6.53
C ARG A 119 7.12 -13.74 7.13
N ALA A 120 8.23 -14.44 6.84
CA ALA A 120 9.56 -14.07 7.33
C ALA A 120 10.03 -12.71 6.77
N ALA A 121 9.70 -12.40 5.51
CA ALA A 121 10.08 -11.14 4.88
C ALA A 121 9.05 -10.02 5.10
N PHE A 122 7.86 -10.32 5.63
CA PHE A 122 6.76 -9.35 5.73
C PHE A 122 7.09 -8.17 6.64
N SER A 123 7.69 -8.39 7.79
CA SER A 123 7.95 -7.36 8.80
C SER A 123 9.24 -6.56 8.57
N VAL A 124 10.16 -7.05 7.74
CA VAL A 124 11.43 -6.36 7.45
C VAL A 124 11.15 -4.99 6.84
N GLY A 125 11.65 -3.92 7.46
CA GLY A 125 11.56 -2.56 6.94
C GLY A 125 10.15 -2.00 6.77
N VAL A 126 9.12 -2.57 7.41
CA VAL A 126 7.75 -2.02 7.40
C VAL A 126 7.62 -0.97 8.49
N ARG A 127 7.02 0.18 8.12
CA ARG A 127 6.81 1.33 9.00
C ARG A 127 5.33 1.69 9.11
N SER A 128 4.93 2.27 10.24
CA SER A 128 3.62 2.89 10.42
C SER A 128 3.76 4.40 10.25
N ILE A 129 3.00 4.96 9.31
CA ILE A 129 2.94 6.41 9.08
C ILE A 129 1.63 6.93 9.66
N HIS A 130 1.74 7.91 10.55
CA HIS A 130 0.60 8.59 11.15
C HIS A 130 0.25 9.85 10.37
N LYS A 131 -1.04 10.01 10.01
CA LYS A 131 -1.60 11.20 9.36
C LYS A 131 -2.87 11.63 10.11
N GLY A 132 -2.71 12.58 11.05
CA GLY A 132 -3.83 13.05 11.85
C GLY A 132 -4.50 11.92 12.64
N GLU A 133 -5.74 11.58 12.27
CA GLU A 133 -6.58 10.63 13.02
C GLU A 133 -6.37 9.15 12.61
N TYR A 134 -5.52 8.84 11.64
CA TYR A 134 -5.28 7.47 11.17
C TYR A 134 -3.81 7.17 10.93
N ALA A 135 -3.51 5.89 10.84
CA ALA A 135 -2.20 5.39 10.44
C ALA A 135 -2.34 4.30 9.37
N PHE A 136 -1.29 4.13 8.57
CA PHE A 136 -1.20 3.06 7.59
C PHE A 136 0.20 2.46 7.57
N LEU A 137 0.29 1.20 7.11
CA LEU A 137 1.55 0.48 6.98
C LEU A 137 2.12 0.69 5.57
N ILE A 138 3.41 1.01 5.52
CA ILE A 138 4.17 1.21 4.29
C ILE A 138 5.58 0.64 4.43
N ALA A 139 6.13 0.12 3.35
CA ALA A 139 7.54 -0.25 3.29
C ALA A 139 8.44 0.99 3.45
N SER A 140 9.58 0.84 4.12
CA SER A 140 10.65 1.83 4.02
C SER A 140 11.16 1.92 2.58
N PRO A 141 11.90 2.98 2.20
CA PRO A 141 12.48 3.10 0.86
C PRO A 141 13.26 1.86 0.41
N GLU A 142 14.13 1.36 1.26
CA GLU A 142 14.97 0.19 1.04
C GLU A 142 14.11 -1.06 0.82
N LYS A 143 13.13 -1.27 1.68
CA LYS A 143 12.19 -2.39 1.59
C LYS A 143 11.35 -2.31 0.33
N ALA A 144 10.87 -1.14 -0.04
CA ALA A 144 10.08 -0.93 -1.26
C ALA A 144 10.89 -1.28 -2.52
N LEU A 145 12.17 -0.91 -2.55
CA LEU A 145 13.10 -1.28 -3.62
C LEU A 145 13.33 -2.79 -3.66
N CYS A 146 13.57 -3.43 -2.52
CA CYS A 146 13.70 -4.89 -2.43
C CYS A 146 12.46 -5.61 -2.96
N ASP A 147 11.27 -5.20 -2.56
CA ASP A 147 10.00 -5.78 -3.00
C ASP A 147 9.77 -5.56 -4.50
N LEU A 148 10.16 -4.41 -5.05
CA LEU A 148 10.07 -4.12 -6.48
C LEU A 148 10.96 -5.05 -7.30
N ILE A 149 12.24 -5.21 -6.92
CA ILE A 149 13.19 -6.12 -7.55
C ILE A 149 12.69 -7.57 -7.44
N ALA A 150 12.26 -7.99 -6.25
CA ALA A 150 11.81 -9.35 -5.97
C ALA A 150 10.59 -9.77 -6.80
N ASN A 151 9.68 -8.84 -7.11
CA ASN A 151 8.44 -9.10 -7.84
C ASN A 151 8.52 -8.80 -9.35
N SER A 152 9.61 -8.22 -9.85
CA SER A 152 9.82 -8.01 -11.27
C SER A 152 10.44 -9.27 -11.91
N SER A 153 9.76 -9.89 -12.87
CA SER A 153 10.30 -11.06 -13.60
C SER A 153 11.49 -10.71 -14.49
N LYS A 154 11.57 -9.49 -14.96
CA LYS A 154 12.58 -9.01 -15.91
C LYS A 154 13.88 -8.53 -15.25
N VAL A 155 13.87 -8.19 -13.97
CA VAL A 155 15.01 -7.65 -13.25
C VAL A 155 15.89 -8.81 -12.72
N ASN A 156 17.17 -8.81 -13.11
CA ASN A 156 18.19 -9.75 -12.62
C ASN A 156 19.52 -9.00 -12.57
N LEU A 157 19.88 -8.50 -11.39
CA LEU A 157 21.02 -7.64 -11.16
C LEU A 157 22.23 -8.47 -10.72
N ARG A 158 23.10 -8.83 -11.68
CA ARG A 158 24.29 -9.66 -11.42
C ARG A 158 25.55 -8.83 -11.20
N PHE A 159 25.64 -7.67 -11.85
CA PHE A 159 26.81 -6.80 -11.84
C PHE A 159 26.43 -5.40 -11.33
N LEU A 160 27.40 -4.66 -10.81
CA LEU A 160 27.16 -3.29 -10.33
C LEU A 160 26.61 -2.36 -11.43
N LYS A 161 27.04 -2.56 -12.68
CA LYS A 161 26.53 -1.83 -13.83
C LYS A 161 25.03 -2.11 -14.10
N ASP A 162 24.56 -3.33 -13.83
CA ASP A 162 23.15 -3.66 -13.97
C ASP A 162 22.33 -2.89 -12.94
N VAL A 163 22.86 -2.74 -11.72
CA VAL A 163 22.23 -1.95 -10.65
C VAL A 163 22.15 -0.48 -11.03
N GLU A 164 23.26 0.10 -11.48
CA GLU A 164 23.33 1.49 -11.94
C GLU A 164 22.31 1.76 -13.04
N ASN A 165 22.30 0.96 -14.11
CA ASN A 165 21.34 1.07 -15.19
C ASN A 165 19.89 0.96 -14.71
N TYR A 166 19.60 0.00 -13.82
CA TYR A 166 18.26 -0.20 -13.31
C TYR A 166 17.78 0.98 -12.46
N LEU A 167 18.62 1.48 -11.54
CA LEU A 167 18.25 2.58 -10.67
C LEU A 167 18.12 3.89 -11.44
N GLU A 168 19.10 4.24 -12.26
CA GLU A 168 19.15 5.54 -12.94
C GLU A 168 18.25 5.60 -14.20
N HIS A 169 18.22 4.53 -15.00
CA HIS A 169 17.55 4.57 -16.30
C HIS A 169 16.20 3.88 -16.32
N ASP A 170 16.04 2.71 -15.65
CA ASP A 170 14.77 1.98 -15.68
C ASP A 170 13.74 2.58 -14.74
N ILE A 171 14.12 2.86 -13.47
CA ILE A 171 13.20 3.41 -12.47
C ILE A 171 13.45 4.88 -12.15
N ARG A 172 14.49 5.49 -12.70
CA ARG A 172 14.87 6.91 -12.54
C ARG A 172 14.86 7.33 -11.08
N MET A 173 15.53 6.54 -10.22
CA MET A 173 15.62 6.78 -8.80
C MET A 173 16.46 8.03 -8.50
N ASP A 174 16.06 8.78 -7.50
CA ASP A 174 16.89 9.83 -6.91
C ASP A 174 18.11 9.18 -6.25
N MET A 175 19.27 9.32 -6.91
CA MET A 175 20.52 8.68 -6.45
C MET A 175 21.08 9.34 -5.20
N ASP A 176 20.86 10.64 -4.98
CA ASP A 176 21.29 11.32 -3.77
C ASP A 176 20.56 10.81 -2.53
N GLU A 177 19.28 10.47 -2.69
CA GLU A 177 18.49 9.82 -1.64
C GLU A 177 18.81 8.33 -1.52
N PHE A 178 19.09 7.63 -2.64
CA PHE A 178 19.47 6.21 -2.60
C PHE A 178 20.74 5.99 -1.75
N TYR A 179 21.76 6.83 -1.88
CA TYR A 179 23.00 6.68 -1.09
C TYR A 179 22.82 6.93 0.43
N LYS A 180 21.66 7.42 0.87
CA LYS A 180 21.30 7.56 2.29
C LYS A 180 20.55 6.33 2.84
N PHE A 181 20.30 5.32 2.04
CA PHE A 181 19.55 4.14 2.46
C PHE A 181 20.25 3.35 3.55
N ASP A 182 19.45 2.78 4.46
CA ASP A 182 19.94 1.93 5.54
C ASP A 182 20.31 0.53 5.00
N ALA A 183 21.62 0.25 4.99
CA ALA A 183 22.16 -1.03 4.55
C ALA A 183 21.62 -2.25 5.34
N THR A 184 21.22 -2.04 6.61
CA THR A 184 20.75 -3.14 7.48
C THR A 184 19.44 -3.75 6.98
N ILE A 185 18.56 -2.95 6.37
CA ILE A 185 17.30 -3.43 5.79
C ILE A 185 17.58 -4.39 4.62
N PHE A 186 18.57 -4.10 3.77
CA PHE A 186 18.98 -5.00 2.71
C PHE A 186 19.56 -6.30 3.26
N GLU A 187 20.42 -6.22 4.30
CA GLU A 187 21.02 -7.39 4.95
C GLU A 187 19.96 -8.32 5.56
N GLU A 188 18.95 -7.75 6.22
CA GLU A 188 17.82 -8.50 6.77
C GLU A 188 17.00 -9.15 5.64
N TYR A 189 16.71 -8.39 4.58
CA TYR A 189 15.91 -8.88 3.47
C TYR A 189 16.60 -10.02 2.71
N ILE A 190 17.89 -9.95 2.48
CA ILE A 190 18.69 -11.01 1.81
C ILE A 190 18.50 -12.37 2.48
N LYS A 191 18.35 -12.40 3.82
CA LYS A 191 18.21 -13.65 4.59
C LYS A 191 16.85 -14.34 4.38
N VAL A 192 15.81 -13.60 4.02
CA VAL A 192 14.41 -14.09 4.04
C VAL A 192 13.60 -13.81 2.79
N GLY A 193 14.10 -12.91 1.93
CA GLY A 193 13.42 -12.43 0.73
C GLY A 193 13.79 -13.24 -0.53
N LYS A 194 13.05 -12.93 -1.61
CA LYS A 194 13.37 -13.47 -2.94
C LYS A 194 14.48 -12.66 -3.60
N LYS A 195 15.18 -13.26 -4.60
CA LYS A 195 16.26 -12.65 -5.37
C LYS A 195 17.38 -12.07 -4.51
N ALA A 196 17.76 -12.81 -3.48
CA ALA A 196 18.82 -12.46 -2.55
C ALA A 196 20.11 -11.99 -3.24
N ASP A 197 20.53 -12.69 -4.32
CA ASP A 197 21.73 -12.33 -5.08
C ASP A 197 21.63 -10.95 -5.73
N SER A 198 20.50 -10.63 -6.36
CA SER A 198 20.30 -9.31 -6.96
C SER A 198 20.29 -8.20 -5.90
N ILE A 199 19.67 -8.47 -4.75
CA ILE A 199 19.63 -7.52 -3.63
C ILE A 199 21.00 -7.37 -2.97
N ALA A 200 21.79 -8.45 -2.89
CA ALA A 200 23.18 -8.38 -2.44
C ALA A 200 24.04 -7.53 -3.39
N THR A 201 23.77 -7.56 -4.70
CA THR A 201 24.46 -6.69 -5.67
C THR A 201 24.07 -5.22 -5.46
N VAL A 202 22.79 -4.91 -5.16
CA VAL A 202 22.35 -3.56 -4.79
C VAL A 202 23.05 -3.10 -3.51
N LEU A 203 23.13 -3.94 -2.49
CA LEU A 203 23.85 -3.62 -1.25
C LEU A 203 25.33 -3.33 -1.49
N LYS A 204 26.00 -4.09 -2.36
CA LYS A 204 27.39 -3.80 -2.77
C LYS A 204 27.50 -2.45 -3.49
N PHE A 205 26.53 -2.11 -4.32
CA PHE A 205 26.49 -0.82 -5.02
C PHE A 205 26.29 0.34 -4.05
N LEU A 206 25.39 0.21 -3.08
CA LEU A 206 25.15 1.20 -2.03
C LEU A 206 26.43 1.52 -1.19
N ARG A 207 27.28 0.51 -0.97
CA ARG A 207 28.50 0.64 -0.14
C ARG A 207 29.74 1.09 -0.91
N ARG A 208 29.60 1.46 -2.16
CA ARG A 208 30.67 1.93 -3.03
C ARG A 208 31.01 3.39 -2.83
#